data_63eea25a08cf82f5ed1db49563f98860
#
_entry.id   63eea25a08cf82f5ed1db49563f98860
#
_cell.length_a   1.000
_cell.length_b   1.000
_cell.length_c   1.000
_cell.angle_alpha   90.00
_cell.angle_beta   90.00
_cell.angle_gamma   90.00
#
_symmetry.space_group_name_H-M   'P 1'
#
loop_
_entity.id
_entity.type
_entity.pdbx_description
1 polymer ?
#
loop_
_entity_poly.entity_id
_entity_poly.type
_entity_poly.pdbx_seq_one_letter_code
_entity_poly.pdbx_strand_id
1 'polypeptide(L)'
;MSKKMLGDLMRQAQKLQEEMMKAQEEAKKKTVEATAGGGMVTVVASGAGNLVSIRIERDVVNPEDVEMLQDLILAASNEAIRRAQEMVSSDMSKLTGGLNIPGMGDIGGMFGR
;
A
#
# COMPACT_ATOMS: atom_id res chain seq x y z
N MET A 1 -28.76 -22.16 -15.88
CA MET A 1 -27.32 -22.39 -16.01
C MET A 1 -26.99 -23.87 -16.04
N SER A 2 -26.14 -24.28 -16.95
CA SER A 2 -25.67 -25.66 -16.95
C SER A 2 -24.68 -25.88 -15.79
N LYS A 3 -24.59 -27.12 -15.32
CA LYS A 3 -23.64 -27.48 -14.27
C LYS A 3 -22.19 -27.14 -14.67
N LYS A 4 -21.89 -27.23 -15.96
CA LYS A 4 -20.57 -26.94 -16.51
C LYS A 4 -20.25 -25.46 -16.37
N MET A 5 -21.21 -24.57 -16.70
CA MET A 5 -20.99 -23.13 -16.56
C MET A 5 -20.80 -22.73 -15.11
N LEU A 6 -21.58 -23.31 -14.21
CA LEU A 6 -21.45 -23.03 -12.78
C LEU A 6 -20.09 -23.48 -12.27
N GLY A 7 -19.64 -24.67 -12.66
CA GLY A 7 -18.31 -25.16 -12.29
C GLY A 7 -17.18 -24.29 -12.81
N ASP A 8 -17.31 -23.78 -14.03
CA ASP A 8 -16.31 -22.88 -14.62
C ASP A 8 -16.26 -21.55 -13.87
N LEU A 9 -17.43 -21.01 -13.52
CA LEU A 9 -17.51 -19.77 -12.76
C LEU A 9 -16.88 -19.91 -11.37
N MET A 10 -17.15 -21.04 -10.70
CA MET A 10 -16.57 -21.30 -9.39
C MET A 10 -15.05 -21.44 -9.48
N ARG A 11 -14.56 -22.08 -10.54
CA ARG A 11 -13.14 -22.25 -10.75
C ARG A 11 -12.45 -20.91 -10.99
N GLN A 12 -13.08 -20.03 -11.77
CA GLN A 12 -12.57 -18.68 -12.01
C GLN A 12 -12.54 -17.86 -10.74
N ALA A 13 -13.59 -17.97 -9.91
CA ALA A 13 -13.66 -17.27 -8.64
C ALA A 13 -12.55 -17.71 -7.67
N GLN A 14 -12.31 -19.03 -7.60
CA GLN A 14 -11.23 -19.57 -6.77
C GLN A 14 -9.86 -19.10 -7.26
N LYS A 15 -9.66 -19.10 -8.58
CA LYS A 15 -8.40 -18.64 -9.16
C LYS A 15 -8.15 -17.16 -8.86
N LEU A 16 -9.18 -16.34 -8.99
CA LEU A 16 -9.06 -14.93 -8.67
C LEU A 16 -8.71 -14.73 -7.19
N GLN A 17 -9.36 -15.49 -6.31
CA GLN A 17 -9.10 -15.42 -4.87
C GLN A 17 -7.63 -15.78 -4.57
N GLU A 18 -7.12 -16.84 -5.19
CA GLU A 18 -5.73 -17.25 -5.04
C GLU A 18 -4.78 -16.17 -5.53
N GLU A 19 -5.08 -15.55 -6.67
CA GLU A 19 -4.28 -14.48 -7.24
C GLU A 19 -4.27 -13.26 -6.33
N MET A 20 -5.42 -12.91 -5.72
CA MET A 20 -5.51 -11.80 -4.79
C MET A 20 -4.70 -12.06 -3.51
N MET A 21 -4.79 -13.27 -2.98
CA MET A 21 -4.02 -13.65 -1.79
C MET A 21 -2.52 -13.58 -2.07
N LYS A 22 -2.11 -14.09 -3.22
CA LYS A 22 -0.71 -14.04 -3.64
C LYS A 22 -0.22 -12.60 -3.81
N ALA A 23 -1.05 -11.77 -4.44
CA ALA A 23 -0.73 -10.36 -4.65
C ALA A 23 -0.59 -9.62 -3.31
N GLN A 24 -1.45 -9.93 -2.33
CA GLN A 24 -1.35 -9.35 -0.99
C GLN A 24 -0.04 -9.77 -0.31
N GLU A 25 0.32 -11.04 -0.41
CA GLU A 25 1.57 -11.53 0.18
C GLU A 25 2.78 -10.85 -0.46
N GLU A 26 2.76 -10.67 -1.77
CA GLU A 26 3.83 -9.99 -2.48
C GLU A 26 3.90 -8.50 -2.12
N ALA A 27 2.73 -7.85 -2.01
CA ALA A 27 2.67 -6.43 -1.65
C ALA A 27 3.19 -6.20 -0.23
N LYS A 28 2.95 -7.12 0.70
CA LYS A 28 3.45 -7.01 2.07
C LYS A 28 4.97 -7.01 2.14
N LYS A 29 5.63 -7.64 1.17
CA LYS A 29 7.09 -7.72 1.11
C LYS A 29 7.72 -6.50 0.47
N LYS A 30 6.96 -5.73 -0.29
CA LYS A 30 7.45 -4.51 -0.93
C LYS A 30 7.63 -3.42 0.11
N THR A 31 8.53 -2.51 -0.18
CA THR A 31 8.80 -1.37 0.69
C THR A 31 8.66 -0.06 -0.07
N VAL A 32 8.35 0.99 0.68
CA VAL A 32 8.31 2.36 0.19
C VAL A 32 9.13 3.23 1.11
N GLU A 33 9.60 4.33 0.58
CA GLU A 33 10.45 5.26 1.31
C GLU A 33 9.77 6.63 1.36
N ALA A 34 9.92 7.31 2.49
CA ALA A 34 9.46 8.68 2.64
C ALA A 34 10.49 9.48 3.42
N THR A 35 10.57 10.76 3.14
CA THR A 35 11.55 11.64 3.79
C THR A 35 10.84 12.85 4.41
N ALA A 36 11.53 13.49 5.33
CA ALA A 36 11.12 14.77 5.91
C ALA A 36 12.35 15.65 6.10
N GLY A 37 12.12 16.96 6.14
CA GLY A 37 13.21 17.93 6.34
C GLY A 37 14.23 17.94 5.20
N GLY A 38 13.78 17.79 3.97
CA GLY A 38 14.68 17.79 2.82
C GLY A 38 15.61 16.57 2.77
N GLY A 39 15.17 15.43 3.30
CA GLY A 39 15.97 14.22 3.31
C GLY A 39 16.74 13.98 4.60
N MET A 40 16.56 14.83 5.61
CA MET A 40 17.25 14.68 6.88
C MET A 40 16.82 13.44 7.65
N VAL A 41 15.56 13.05 7.49
CA VAL A 41 15.02 11.80 8.05
C VAL A 41 14.40 11.01 6.93
N THR A 42 14.76 9.73 6.82
CA THR A 42 14.25 8.80 5.83
C THR A 42 13.65 7.61 6.53
N VAL A 43 12.40 7.29 6.22
CA VAL A 43 11.69 6.14 6.81
C VAL A 43 11.27 5.20 5.71
N VAL A 44 11.49 3.92 5.92
CA VAL A 44 11.07 2.85 5.01
C VAL A 44 9.96 2.07 5.70
N ALA A 45 8.85 1.87 4.98
CA ALA A 45 7.72 1.09 5.46
C ALA A 45 7.42 -0.05 4.48
N SER A 46 6.90 -1.15 5.01
CA SER A 46 6.48 -2.29 4.19
C SER A 46 4.99 -2.23 3.90
N GLY A 47 4.56 -2.98 2.88
CA GLY A 47 3.15 -3.12 2.56
C GLY A 47 2.35 -3.79 3.67
N ALA A 48 3.01 -4.44 4.61
CA ALA A 48 2.36 -5.01 5.79
C ALA A 48 2.03 -3.95 6.85
N GLY A 49 2.44 -2.69 6.63
CA GLY A 49 2.17 -1.60 7.56
C GLY A 49 3.21 -1.45 8.65
N ASN A 50 4.37 -2.07 8.47
CA ASN A 50 5.45 -2.01 9.44
C ASN A 50 6.52 -1.01 9.00
N LEU A 51 7.12 -0.32 9.95
CA LEU A 51 8.31 0.45 9.68
C LEU A 51 9.50 -0.51 9.65
N VAL A 52 10.26 -0.43 8.56
CA VAL A 52 11.39 -1.33 8.34
C VAL A 52 12.69 -0.70 8.81
N SER A 53 12.86 0.60 8.54
CA SER A 53 14.07 1.32 8.94
C SER A 53 13.79 2.81 9.07
N ILE A 54 14.60 3.45 9.90
CA ILE A 54 14.62 4.90 10.06
C ILE A 54 16.07 5.32 9.96
N ARG A 55 16.36 6.24 9.05
CA ARG A 55 17.70 6.82 8.90
C ARG A 55 17.65 8.29 9.21
N ILE A 56 18.52 8.74 10.07
CA ILE A 56 18.58 10.12 10.54
C ILE A 56 19.96 10.67 10.22
N GLU A 57 20.02 11.80 9.54
CA GLU A 57 21.27 12.50 9.28
C GLU A 57 21.81 13.06 10.60
N ARG A 58 23.13 12.96 10.80
CA ARG A 58 23.74 13.41 12.06
C ARG A 58 23.52 14.90 12.32
N ASP A 59 23.48 15.69 11.26
CA ASP A 59 23.36 17.14 11.39
C ASP A 59 22.04 17.58 12.01
N VAL A 60 21.01 16.73 11.94
CA VAL A 60 19.70 17.06 12.52
C VAL A 60 19.57 16.62 13.97
N VAL A 61 20.54 15.84 14.49
CA VAL A 61 20.54 15.37 15.86
C VAL A 61 21.16 16.45 16.76
N ASN A 62 20.30 17.26 17.32
CA ASN A 62 20.69 18.37 18.16
C ASN A 62 20.02 18.25 19.52
N PRO A 63 20.76 17.99 20.61
CA PRO A 63 20.16 17.86 21.95
C PRO A 63 19.42 19.13 22.41
N GLU A 64 19.72 20.27 21.79
CA GLU A 64 19.04 21.53 22.11
C GLU A 64 17.70 21.66 21.39
N ASP A 65 17.44 20.82 20.40
CA ASP A 65 16.20 20.89 19.62
C ASP A 65 15.70 19.48 19.30
N VAL A 66 15.36 18.75 20.34
CA VAL A 66 14.85 17.37 20.21
C VAL A 66 13.46 17.39 19.57
N GLU A 67 12.67 18.43 19.81
CA GLU A 67 11.32 18.55 19.28
C GLU A 67 11.32 18.57 17.74
N MET A 68 12.26 19.26 17.13
CA MET A 68 12.38 19.27 15.67
C MET A 68 12.60 17.85 15.13
N LEU A 69 13.48 17.09 15.76
CA LEU A 69 13.77 15.71 15.35
C LEU A 69 12.52 14.83 15.50
N GLN A 70 11.79 14.99 16.60
CA GLN A 70 10.55 14.26 16.82
C GLN A 70 9.53 14.53 15.72
N ASP A 71 9.37 15.78 15.34
CA ASP A 71 8.44 16.19 14.30
C ASP A 71 8.82 15.63 12.94
N LEU A 72 10.12 15.63 12.62
CA LEU A 72 10.61 15.07 11.36
C LEU A 72 10.39 13.55 11.29
N ILE A 73 10.66 12.84 12.37
CA ILE A 73 10.44 11.40 12.42
C ILE A 73 8.95 11.09 12.28
N LEU A 74 8.11 11.83 12.97
CA LEU A 74 6.66 11.65 12.90
C LEU A 74 6.14 11.88 11.48
N ALA A 75 6.56 12.98 10.86
CA ALA A 75 6.13 13.31 9.50
C ALA A 75 6.57 12.25 8.49
N ALA A 76 7.84 11.84 8.54
CA ALA A 76 8.37 10.84 7.61
C ALA A 76 7.71 9.49 7.82
N SER A 77 7.48 9.09 9.09
CA SER A 77 6.86 7.82 9.42
C SER A 77 5.41 7.76 8.91
N ASN A 78 4.63 8.80 9.14
CA ASN A 78 3.24 8.85 8.69
C ASN A 78 3.16 8.85 7.16
N GLU A 79 4.04 9.57 6.50
CA GLU A 79 4.09 9.59 5.03
C GLU A 79 4.49 8.23 4.47
N ALA A 80 5.44 7.54 5.09
CA ALA A 80 5.86 6.20 4.66
C ALA A 80 4.71 5.21 4.78
N ILE A 81 3.99 5.25 5.90
CA ILE A 81 2.83 4.38 6.12
C ILE A 81 1.75 4.67 5.07
N ARG A 82 1.48 5.95 4.80
CA ARG A 82 0.50 6.34 3.79
C ARG A 82 0.88 5.82 2.40
N ARG A 83 2.14 5.97 2.02
CA ARG A 83 2.64 5.47 0.73
C ARG A 83 2.57 3.95 0.64
N ALA A 84 2.85 3.26 1.75
CA ALA A 84 2.74 1.80 1.79
C ALA A 84 1.29 1.36 1.57
N GLN A 85 0.33 2.02 2.19
CA GLN A 85 -1.09 1.74 2.00
C GLN A 85 -1.53 1.99 0.56
N GLU A 86 -1.07 3.09 -0.03
CA GLU A 86 -1.36 3.41 -1.43
C GLU A 86 -0.76 2.38 -2.38
N MET A 87 0.44 1.91 -2.10
CA MET A 87 1.09 0.88 -2.91
C MET A 87 0.28 -0.41 -2.90
N VAL A 88 -0.14 -0.87 -1.72
CA VAL A 88 -0.95 -2.09 -1.60
C VAL A 88 -2.28 -1.90 -2.32
N SER A 89 -2.94 -0.77 -2.12
CA SER A 89 -4.21 -0.45 -2.78
C SER A 89 -4.05 -0.43 -4.30
N SER A 90 -2.97 0.16 -4.79
CA SER A 90 -2.67 0.21 -6.22
C SER A 90 -2.43 -1.18 -6.80
N ASP A 91 -1.67 -2.01 -6.10
CA ASP A 91 -1.40 -3.38 -6.54
C ASP A 91 -2.69 -4.20 -6.61
N MET A 92 -3.58 -4.03 -5.63
CA MET A 92 -4.89 -4.71 -5.64
C MET A 92 -5.78 -4.19 -6.76
N SER A 93 -5.77 -2.88 -7.03
CA SER A 93 -6.54 -2.28 -8.10
C SER A 93 -6.12 -2.78 -9.47
N LYS A 94 -4.83 -2.97 -9.68
CA LYS A 94 -4.32 -3.50 -10.95
C LYS A 94 -4.83 -4.90 -11.21
N LEU A 95 -4.95 -5.69 -10.16
CA LEU A 95 -5.46 -7.06 -10.27
C LEU A 95 -6.95 -7.07 -10.63
N THR A 96 -7.75 -6.25 -9.94
CA THR A 96 -9.19 -6.15 -10.20
C THR A 96 -9.49 -5.36 -11.47
N GLY A 97 -8.63 -4.41 -11.83
CA GLY A 97 -8.76 -3.62 -13.05
C GLY A 97 -8.66 -4.45 -14.33
N GLY A 98 -7.94 -5.58 -14.26
CA GLY A 98 -7.85 -6.50 -15.38
C GLY A 98 -9.15 -7.20 -15.72
N LEU A 99 -10.12 -7.17 -14.81
CA LEU A 99 -11.44 -7.75 -15.04
C LEU A 99 -12.38 -6.83 -15.79
N ASN A 100 -12.10 -5.55 -15.85
CA ASN A 100 -12.82 -4.52 -16.59
C ASN A 100 -14.27 -4.86 -16.93
N ILE A 101 -15.10 -5.04 -15.91
CA ILE A 101 -16.51 -5.34 -16.07
C ILE A 101 -17.25 -4.06 -16.41
N PRO A 102 -17.99 -4.01 -17.54
CA PRO A 102 -18.80 -2.83 -17.88
C PRO A 102 -19.79 -2.54 -16.75
N GLY A 103 -19.81 -1.30 -16.29
CA GLY A 103 -20.68 -0.85 -15.22
C GLY A 103 -20.05 -0.78 -13.85
N MET A 104 -18.89 -1.40 -13.64
CA MET A 104 -18.20 -1.29 -12.35
C MET A 104 -17.70 0.13 -12.08
N GLY A 105 -17.34 0.83 -13.14
CA GLY A 105 -16.98 2.24 -13.02
C GLY A 105 -18.13 3.09 -12.51
N ASP A 106 -19.36 2.79 -12.98
CA ASP A 106 -20.56 3.48 -12.53
C ASP A 106 -20.86 3.20 -11.05
N ILE A 107 -20.67 1.94 -10.63
CA ILE A 107 -20.85 1.54 -9.24
C ILE A 107 -19.84 2.27 -8.35
N GLY A 108 -18.59 2.33 -8.79
CA GLY A 108 -17.55 3.06 -8.09
C GLY A 108 -17.87 4.54 -7.97
N GLY A 109 -18.44 5.13 -9.02
CA GLY A 109 -18.87 6.52 -9.03
C GLY A 109 -20.02 6.78 -8.07
N MET A 110 -20.93 5.83 -7.92
CA MET A 110 -22.06 5.95 -6.99
C MET A 110 -21.62 5.89 -5.53
N PHE A 111 -20.66 5.06 -5.22
CA PHE A 111 -20.17 4.90 -3.87
C PHE A 111 -19.04 5.86 -3.50
N GLY A 112 -18.44 6.49 -4.48
CA GLY A 112 -17.35 7.44 -4.30
C GLY A 112 -17.75 8.86 -4.00
N ARG A 113 -19.04 9.13 -3.82
CA ARG A 113 -19.54 10.47 -3.51
C ARG A 113 -19.82 10.66 -2.03
#